data_0d17ac1cf022e8f0d83a50d24314569e
#
_entry.id   0d17ac1cf022e8f0d83a50d24314569e
#
_cell.length_a   1.000
_cell.length_b   1.000
_cell.length_c   1.000
_cell.angle_alpha   90.00
_cell.angle_beta   90.00
_cell.angle_gamma   90.00
#
_symmetry.space_group_name_H-M   'P 1'
#
loop_
_entity.id
_entity.type
_entity.pdbx_description
1 polymer ?
#
loop_
_entity_poly.entity_id
_entity_poly.type
_entity_poly.pdbx_seq_one_letter_code
_entity_poly.pdbx_strand_id
1 'polypeptide(L)'
;MTLFWILIIIVIFSVALDYGIEHIYAYDSSPHRRTPEKFGIPFEEVEIPAADGGSLYGWWMPNSPDAPTLILVHGWSRNIERMMVYIRKLHPLGYNLLAFDARNHGSSSSIKHPTVGTFTEDVLAALDYISDNERFSSQEVGLIGLSIGGGASIAAAGQDERVRAAITVGAMSHPIKVMMGQFEKQRVPQFVGTLLFGYMRLRHGLDFDKIAPENHIANTEAEIMLVHGENDETIPLEQAEDLRVANPEKTRLWVVPKKGHSDCHYHPEFWEKVGAFLGQNLPVEQD
;
A
#
# COMPACT_ATOMS: atom_id res chain seq x y z
N MET A 1 2.30 -34.84 -36.24
CA MET A 1 0.95 -34.30 -36.03
C MET A 1 0.65 -34.00 -34.55
N THR A 2 0.83 -34.93 -33.62
CA THR A 2 0.52 -34.79 -32.20
C THR A 2 1.27 -33.61 -31.53
N LEU A 3 2.57 -33.47 -31.75
CA LEU A 3 3.38 -32.40 -31.20
C LEU A 3 2.92 -30.99 -31.67
N PHE A 4 2.51 -30.89 -32.90
CA PHE A 4 1.98 -29.63 -33.48
C PHE A 4 0.69 -29.16 -32.75
N TRP A 5 -0.26 -30.08 -32.50
CA TRP A 5 -1.49 -29.77 -31.79
C TRP A 5 -1.25 -29.46 -30.32
N ILE A 6 -0.28 -30.12 -29.67
CA ILE A 6 0.13 -29.80 -28.27
C ILE A 6 0.66 -28.38 -28.21
N LEU A 7 1.52 -27.96 -29.13
CA LEU A 7 2.05 -26.60 -29.17
C LEU A 7 0.94 -25.56 -29.37
N ILE A 8 -0.02 -25.84 -30.27
CA ILE A 8 -1.17 -24.93 -30.48
C ILE A 8 -1.98 -24.79 -29.19
N ILE A 9 -2.27 -25.87 -28.48
CA ILE A 9 -3.02 -25.84 -27.21
C ILE A 9 -2.27 -25.00 -26.17
N ILE A 10 -0.97 -25.19 -26.02
CA ILE A 10 -0.13 -24.42 -25.10
C ILE A 10 -0.19 -22.93 -25.43
N VAL A 11 -0.08 -22.56 -26.69
CA VAL A 11 -0.15 -21.15 -27.13
C VAL A 11 -1.52 -20.56 -26.83
N ILE A 12 -2.61 -21.25 -27.18
CA ILE A 12 -3.97 -20.77 -26.90
C ILE A 12 -4.18 -20.59 -25.39
N PHE A 13 -3.73 -21.55 -24.59
CA PHE A 13 -3.85 -21.49 -23.14
C PHE A 13 -3.04 -20.31 -22.55
N SER A 14 -1.80 -20.10 -23.01
CA SER A 14 -0.97 -18.97 -22.59
C SER A 14 -1.61 -17.63 -22.93
N VAL A 15 -2.16 -17.49 -24.15
CA VAL A 15 -2.87 -16.27 -24.57
C VAL A 15 -4.12 -16.02 -23.71
N ALA A 16 -4.87 -17.09 -23.40
CA ALA A 16 -6.04 -16.96 -22.52
C ALA A 16 -5.68 -16.58 -21.08
N LEU A 17 -4.57 -17.13 -20.56
CA LEU A 17 -4.03 -16.74 -19.25
C LEU A 17 -3.55 -15.29 -19.24
N ASP A 18 -2.77 -14.87 -20.23
CA ASP A 18 -2.30 -13.48 -20.36
C ASP A 18 -3.49 -12.51 -20.40
N TYR A 19 -4.52 -12.82 -21.19
CA TYR A 19 -5.74 -12.01 -21.26
C TYR A 19 -6.45 -11.93 -19.91
N GLY A 20 -6.57 -13.06 -19.19
CA GLY A 20 -7.17 -13.10 -17.86
C GLY A 20 -6.37 -12.27 -16.84
N ILE A 21 -5.05 -12.36 -16.86
CA ILE A 21 -4.15 -11.60 -15.99
C ILE A 21 -4.28 -10.10 -16.31
N GLU A 22 -4.22 -9.70 -17.57
CA GLU A 22 -4.38 -8.30 -17.99
C GLU A 22 -5.74 -7.72 -17.59
N HIS A 23 -6.80 -8.53 -17.60
CA HIS A 23 -8.11 -8.11 -17.15
C HIS A 23 -8.17 -7.85 -15.63
N ILE A 24 -7.48 -8.68 -14.82
CA ILE A 24 -7.38 -8.49 -13.36
C ILE A 24 -6.60 -7.20 -13.03
N TYR A 25 -5.59 -6.88 -13.83
CA TYR A 25 -4.73 -5.70 -13.67
C TYR A 25 -5.18 -4.49 -14.52
N ALA A 26 -6.42 -4.50 -15.00
CA ALA A 26 -6.94 -3.39 -15.80
C ALA A 26 -6.84 -2.05 -15.04
N TYR A 27 -6.52 -0.99 -15.79
CA TYR A 27 -6.40 0.36 -15.26
C TYR A 27 -7.73 0.86 -14.66
N ASP A 28 -7.68 1.32 -13.41
CA ASP A 28 -8.82 1.91 -12.71
C ASP A 28 -8.68 3.43 -12.67
N SER A 29 -9.24 4.11 -13.67
CA SER A 29 -9.24 5.56 -13.81
C SER A 29 -10.38 6.25 -13.04
N SER A 30 -10.83 5.68 -11.93
CA SER A 30 -11.92 6.25 -11.12
C SER A 30 -11.66 7.70 -10.75
N PRO A 31 -12.55 8.65 -11.12
CA PRO A 31 -12.33 10.07 -10.88
C PRO A 31 -12.44 10.44 -9.39
N HIS A 32 -11.72 11.48 -9.01
CA HIS A 32 -11.86 12.10 -7.69
C HIS A 32 -13.14 12.94 -7.63
N ARG A 33 -14.00 12.62 -6.68
CA ARG A 33 -15.30 13.33 -6.49
C ARG A 33 -15.22 14.39 -5.41
N ARG A 34 -14.25 14.27 -4.52
CA ARG A 34 -14.05 15.16 -3.36
C ARG A 34 -12.56 15.41 -3.20
N THR A 35 -12.21 16.67 -3.01
CA THR A 35 -10.85 17.13 -2.72
C THR A 35 -10.76 17.60 -1.27
N PRO A 36 -9.56 17.79 -0.71
CA PRO A 36 -9.35 18.35 0.63
C PRO A 36 -10.01 19.72 0.84
N GLU A 37 -10.06 20.55 -0.21
CA GLU A 37 -10.70 21.87 -0.18
C GLU A 37 -12.16 21.82 0.30
N LYS A 38 -12.92 20.78 -0.08
CA LYS A 38 -14.30 20.58 0.38
C LYS A 38 -14.42 20.53 1.90
N PHE A 39 -13.34 20.24 2.58
CA PHE A 39 -13.27 20.14 4.04
C PHE A 39 -12.46 21.28 4.67
N GLY A 40 -12.15 22.34 3.90
CA GLY A 40 -11.40 23.51 4.36
C GLY A 40 -9.90 23.23 4.57
N ILE A 41 -9.36 22.17 3.96
CA ILE A 41 -7.94 21.83 4.02
C ILE A 41 -7.29 22.35 2.73
N PRO A 42 -6.36 23.32 2.81
CA PRO A 42 -5.59 23.78 1.65
C PRO A 42 -4.78 22.64 1.07
N PHE A 43 -4.72 22.56 -0.25
CA PHE A 43 -3.90 21.55 -0.92
C PHE A 43 -3.40 22.05 -2.27
N GLU A 44 -2.34 21.42 -2.76
CA GLU A 44 -1.81 21.59 -4.09
C GLU A 44 -1.85 20.23 -4.81
N GLU A 45 -2.20 20.23 -6.08
CA GLU A 45 -2.01 19.06 -6.93
C GLU A 45 -0.53 18.97 -7.29
N VAL A 46 0.05 17.79 -7.15
CA VAL A 46 1.45 17.54 -7.43
C VAL A 46 1.62 16.36 -8.36
N GLU A 47 2.66 16.42 -9.18
CA GLU A 47 3.09 15.32 -10.04
C GLU A 47 4.43 14.78 -9.51
N ILE A 48 4.44 13.49 -9.14
CA ILE A 48 5.61 12.81 -8.57
C ILE A 48 6.20 11.91 -9.66
N PRO A 49 7.46 12.08 -10.06
CA PRO A 49 8.10 11.20 -11.04
C PRO A 49 8.13 9.75 -10.54
N ALA A 50 7.64 8.81 -11.33
CA ALA A 50 7.73 7.37 -11.04
C ALA A 50 8.97 6.74 -11.66
N ALA A 51 9.43 5.61 -11.09
CA ALA A 51 10.69 4.96 -11.47
C ALA A 51 10.78 4.51 -12.94
N ASP A 52 9.64 4.25 -13.60
CA ASP A 52 9.55 3.79 -14.99
C ASP A 52 9.39 4.92 -16.02
N GLY A 53 9.55 6.17 -15.59
CA GLY A 53 9.35 7.36 -16.42
C GLY A 53 7.88 7.82 -16.52
N GLY A 54 6.96 7.16 -15.79
CA GLY A 54 5.60 7.65 -15.58
C GLY A 54 5.53 8.68 -14.45
N SER A 55 4.30 9.02 -14.02
CA SER A 55 4.08 9.93 -12.90
C SER A 55 2.95 9.47 -12.00
N LEU A 56 3.02 9.89 -10.73
CA LEU A 56 1.94 9.75 -9.76
C LEU A 56 1.26 11.10 -9.60
N TYR A 57 -0.06 11.10 -9.65
CA TYR A 57 -0.88 12.24 -9.27
C TYR A 57 -1.04 12.27 -7.75
N GLY A 58 -0.79 13.41 -7.13
CA GLY A 58 -0.84 13.55 -5.68
C GLY A 58 -1.49 14.83 -5.19
N TRP A 59 -1.85 14.84 -3.91
CA TRP A 59 -2.28 16.01 -3.15
C TRP A 59 -1.26 16.30 -2.07
N TRP A 60 -0.68 17.49 -2.12
CA TRP A 60 0.16 18.02 -1.07
C TRP A 60 -0.65 18.98 -0.19
N MET A 61 -0.72 18.71 1.08
CA MET A 61 -1.43 19.49 2.09
C MET A 61 -0.43 19.98 3.13
N PRO A 62 0.14 21.18 2.94
CA PRO A 62 1.11 21.76 3.87
C PRO A 62 0.47 22.17 5.19
N ASN A 63 1.24 22.11 6.26
CA ASN A 63 0.93 22.68 7.56
C ASN A 63 2.04 23.65 7.99
N SER A 64 3.25 23.15 8.23
CA SER A 64 4.44 23.95 8.54
C SER A 64 5.66 23.41 7.80
N PRO A 65 6.62 24.25 7.36
CA PRO A 65 7.84 23.76 6.73
C PRO A 65 8.61 22.76 7.59
N ASP A 66 8.62 22.94 8.91
CA ASP A 66 9.37 22.12 9.86
C ASP A 66 8.58 20.89 10.37
N ALA A 67 7.28 20.81 10.05
CA ALA A 67 6.47 19.69 10.47
C ALA A 67 6.85 18.40 9.71
N PRO A 68 6.85 17.24 10.41
CA PRO A 68 7.07 15.96 9.76
C PRO A 68 5.95 15.65 8.74
N THR A 69 6.29 14.87 7.73
CA THR A 69 5.36 14.52 6.65
C THR A 69 4.78 13.12 6.82
N LEU A 70 3.47 12.98 6.63
CA LEU A 70 2.81 11.70 6.51
C LEU A 70 2.46 11.42 5.03
N ILE A 71 2.98 10.33 4.49
CA ILE A 71 2.58 9.81 3.17
C ILE A 71 1.42 8.85 3.35
N LEU A 72 0.33 9.07 2.62
CA LEU A 72 -0.91 8.32 2.72
C LEU A 72 -1.12 7.45 1.47
N VAL A 73 -1.20 6.12 1.66
CA VAL A 73 -1.19 5.13 0.59
C VAL A 73 -2.51 4.36 0.58
N HIS A 74 -3.31 4.50 -0.49
CA HIS A 74 -4.60 3.84 -0.63
C HIS A 74 -4.48 2.33 -0.94
N GLY A 75 -5.60 1.62 -0.87
CA GLY A 75 -5.69 0.19 -1.22
C GLY A 75 -6.04 -0.05 -2.70
N TRP A 76 -6.03 -1.32 -3.11
CA TRP A 76 -6.38 -1.78 -4.46
C TRP A 76 -7.76 -1.30 -4.92
N SER A 77 -7.90 -1.00 -6.22
CA SER A 77 -9.13 -0.47 -6.84
C SER A 77 -9.72 0.72 -6.08
N ARG A 78 -8.85 1.57 -5.56
CA ARG A 78 -9.17 2.84 -4.91
C ARG A 78 -8.29 3.93 -5.50
N ASN A 79 -8.55 5.14 -5.10
CA ASN A 79 -7.73 6.31 -5.39
C ASN A 79 -7.48 7.10 -4.09
N ILE A 80 -6.76 8.18 -4.21
CA ILE A 80 -6.40 9.10 -3.13
C ILE A 80 -7.61 9.55 -2.30
N GLU A 81 -8.81 9.65 -2.89
CA GLU A 81 -10.03 10.05 -2.16
C GLU A 81 -10.35 9.09 -0.99
N ARG A 82 -9.92 7.82 -1.08
CA ARG A 82 -10.08 6.85 0.02
C ARG A 82 -9.36 7.30 1.29
N MET A 83 -8.31 8.11 1.15
CA MET A 83 -7.53 8.64 2.28
C MET A 83 -8.17 9.86 2.94
N MET A 84 -9.27 10.39 2.41
CA MET A 84 -9.92 11.62 2.91
C MET A 84 -10.26 11.57 4.41
N VAL A 85 -10.64 10.40 4.94
CA VAL A 85 -10.92 10.25 6.37
C VAL A 85 -9.65 10.45 7.21
N TYR A 86 -8.51 9.96 6.74
CA TYR A 86 -7.19 10.12 7.35
C TYR A 86 -6.72 11.57 7.23
N ILE A 87 -6.83 12.17 6.04
CA ILE A 87 -6.48 13.58 5.79
C ILE A 87 -7.17 14.49 6.79
N ARG A 88 -8.50 14.35 6.93
CA ARG A 88 -9.31 15.17 7.83
C ARG A 88 -9.00 15.02 9.32
N LYS A 89 -8.40 13.91 9.72
CA LYS A 89 -8.05 13.61 11.11
C LYS A 89 -6.60 13.95 11.45
N LEU A 90 -5.70 13.85 10.47
CA LEU A 90 -4.26 13.99 10.69
C LEU A 90 -3.75 15.41 10.39
N HIS A 91 -4.29 16.09 9.37
CA HIS A 91 -3.90 17.47 9.08
C HIS A 91 -4.08 18.42 10.27
N PRO A 92 -5.20 18.37 11.03
CA PRO A 92 -5.36 19.22 12.23
C PRO A 92 -4.40 18.90 13.38
N LEU A 93 -3.67 17.78 13.31
CA LEU A 93 -2.63 17.43 14.29
C LEU A 93 -1.28 18.10 13.99
N GLY A 94 -1.18 18.87 12.91
CA GLY A 94 0.02 19.63 12.55
C GLY A 94 0.93 18.95 11.52
N TYR A 95 0.63 17.75 11.04
CA TYR A 95 1.42 17.05 10.03
C TYR A 95 1.25 17.68 8.65
N ASN A 96 2.34 17.76 7.88
CA ASN A 96 2.25 17.85 6.43
C ASN A 96 1.74 16.52 5.88
N LEU A 97 0.88 16.57 4.86
CA LEU A 97 0.36 15.34 4.26
C LEU A 97 0.66 15.30 2.77
N LEU A 98 1.19 14.17 2.31
CA LEU A 98 1.27 13.82 0.89
C LEU A 98 0.44 12.56 0.66
N ALA A 99 -0.57 12.67 -0.18
CA ALA A 99 -1.37 11.53 -0.58
C ALA A 99 -1.33 11.41 -2.11
N PHE A 100 -1.22 10.21 -2.65
CA PHE A 100 -1.09 10.01 -4.09
C PHE A 100 -1.94 8.84 -4.60
N ASP A 101 -2.27 8.86 -5.88
CA ASP A 101 -2.79 7.70 -6.58
C ASP A 101 -1.59 6.80 -6.95
N ALA A 102 -1.62 5.54 -6.56
CA ALA A 102 -0.62 4.58 -7.02
C ALA A 102 -0.74 4.36 -8.55
N ARG A 103 0.34 3.99 -9.22
CA ARG A 103 0.29 3.65 -10.65
C ARG A 103 -0.85 2.67 -10.94
N ASN A 104 -1.48 2.82 -12.09
CA ASN A 104 -2.67 2.07 -12.53
C ASN A 104 -3.96 2.38 -11.75
N HIS A 105 -3.99 3.48 -10.96
CA HIS A 105 -5.16 3.95 -10.22
C HIS A 105 -5.35 5.45 -10.39
N GLY A 106 -6.60 5.90 -10.29
CA GLY A 106 -6.99 7.31 -10.30
C GLY A 106 -6.46 8.08 -11.51
N SER A 107 -5.64 9.11 -11.27
CA SER A 107 -5.04 9.98 -12.30
C SER A 107 -3.55 9.70 -12.56
N SER A 108 -2.96 8.69 -11.91
CA SER A 108 -1.57 8.31 -12.13
C SER A 108 -1.36 7.50 -13.40
N SER A 109 -0.11 7.41 -13.86
CA SER A 109 0.26 6.66 -15.06
C SER A 109 -0.14 5.18 -14.96
N SER A 110 -0.46 4.58 -16.11
CA SER A 110 -0.78 3.15 -16.20
C SER A 110 0.49 2.30 -16.29
N ILE A 111 0.45 1.11 -15.69
CA ILE A 111 1.47 0.07 -15.83
C ILE A 111 0.80 -1.28 -16.13
N LYS A 112 1.56 -2.22 -16.64
CA LYS A 112 0.99 -3.49 -17.12
C LYS A 112 0.54 -4.43 -16.00
N HIS A 113 1.34 -4.58 -14.95
CA HIS A 113 1.07 -5.53 -13.85
C HIS A 113 1.35 -4.85 -12.50
N PRO A 114 0.43 -4.01 -11.99
CA PRO A 114 0.59 -3.42 -10.67
C PRO A 114 0.57 -4.50 -9.58
N THR A 115 1.51 -4.41 -8.65
CA THR A 115 1.68 -5.34 -7.54
C THR A 115 2.01 -4.57 -6.25
N VAL A 116 2.11 -5.25 -5.11
CA VAL A 116 2.63 -4.61 -3.89
C VAL A 116 4.05 -4.05 -4.12
N GLY A 117 4.85 -4.67 -4.98
CA GLY A 117 6.17 -4.16 -5.36
C GLY A 117 6.10 -2.82 -6.09
N THR A 118 5.21 -2.66 -7.05
CA THR A 118 5.02 -1.38 -7.76
C THR A 118 4.43 -0.30 -6.85
N PHE A 119 3.52 -0.66 -5.94
CA PHE A 119 3.07 0.26 -4.89
C PHE A 119 4.22 0.67 -3.95
N THR A 120 5.15 -0.24 -3.66
CA THR A 120 6.37 0.07 -2.88
C THR A 120 7.27 1.06 -3.62
N GLU A 121 7.50 0.86 -4.92
CA GLU A 121 8.24 1.81 -5.77
C GLU A 121 7.56 3.19 -5.78
N ASP A 122 6.22 3.25 -5.81
CA ASP A 122 5.47 4.50 -5.76
C ASP A 122 5.64 5.22 -4.41
N VAL A 123 5.68 4.47 -3.29
CA VAL A 123 5.99 5.03 -1.97
C VAL A 123 7.43 5.57 -1.92
N LEU A 124 8.40 4.82 -2.46
CA LEU A 124 9.79 5.27 -2.54
C LEU A 124 9.94 6.53 -3.40
N ALA A 125 9.23 6.60 -4.54
CA ALA A 125 9.19 7.81 -5.37
C ALA A 125 8.59 9.01 -4.63
N ALA A 126 7.57 8.78 -3.79
CA ALA A 126 7.00 9.84 -2.94
C ALA A 126 7.98 10.29 -1.84
N LEU A 127 8.78 9.39 -1.27
CA LEU A 127 9.87 9.71 -0.35
C LEU A 127 10.95 10.56 -1.02
N ASP A 128 11.36 10.19 -2.24
CA ASP A 128 12.35 10.94 -3.02
C ASP A 128 11.81 12.33 -3.39
N TYR A 129 10.54 12.42 -3.79
CA TYR A 129 9.90 13.71 -4.07
C TYR A 129 9.92 14.66 -2.88
N ILE A 130 9.74 14.16 -1.65
CA ILE A 130 9.85 14.97 -0.43
C ILE A 130 11.29 15.40 -0.21
N SER A 131 12.24 14.48 -0.32
CA SER A 131 13.67 14.72 -0.07
C SER A 131 14.27 15.73 -1.05
N ASP A 132 13.91 15.64 -2.32
CA ASP A 132 14.47 16.44 -3.40
C ASP A 132 13.85 17.85 -3.49
N ASN A 133 12.81 18.11 -2.70
CA ASN A 133 12.09 19.36 -2.77
C ASN A 133 12.44 20.28 -1.58
N GLU A 134 13.16 21.36 -1.86
CA GLU A 134 13.62 22.35 -0.87
C GLU A 134 12.49 23.01 -0.05
N ARG A 135 11.23 22.83 -0.44
CA ARG A 135 10.07 23.31 0.32
C ARG A 135 9.81 22.53 1.61
N PHE A 136 10.41 21.34 1.75
CA PHE A 136 10.25 20.46 2.90
C PHE A 136 11.51 20.46 3.73
N SER A 137 11.53 21.19 4.84
CA SER A 137 12.69 21.23 5.72
C SER A 137 12.81 20.00 6.61
N SER A 138 11.69 19.40 7.02
CA SER A 138 11.73 18.15 7.77
C SER A 138 11.88 16.95 6.85
N GLN A 139 12.93 16.14 7.11
CA GLN A 139 13.21 14.87 6.43
C GLN A 139 12.56 13.67 7.16
N GLU A 140 11.86 13.89 8.27
CA GLU A 140 11.18 12.82 9.00
C GLU A 140 9.85 12.49 8.35
N VAL A 141 9.70 11.23 7.94
CA VAL A 141 8.51 10.76 7.22
C VAL A 141 7.84 9.62 7.96
N GLY A 142 6.51 9.71 8.05
CA GLY A 142 5.66 8.60 8.46
C GLY A 142 4.84 8.08 7.28
N LEU A 143 4.49 6.81 7.30
CA LEU A 143 3.65 6.16 6.29
C LEU A 143 2.32 5.72 6.90
N ILE A 144 1.22 5.94 6.19
CA ILE A 144 -0.08 5.36 6.56
C ILE A 144 -0.66 4.66 5.33
N GLY A 145 -0.73 3.33 5.40
CA GLY A 145 -1.15 2.50 4.28
C GLY A 145 -2.34 1.60 4.56
N LEU A 146 -3.21 1.44 3.55
CA LEU A 146 -4.40 0.60 3.65
C LEU A 146 -4.26 -0.63 2.73
N SER A 147 -4.50 -1.84 3.27
CA SER A 147 -4.50 -3.08 2.47
C SER A 147 -3.15 -3.26 1.74
N ILE A 148 -3.15 -3.37 0.41
CA ILE A 148 -1.92 -3.41 -0.41
C ILE A 148 -1.02 -2.19 -0.17
N GLY A 149 -1.60 -0.99 0.01
CA GLY A 149 -0.85 0.22 0.38
C GLY A 149 -0.18 0.09 1.75
N GLY A 150 -0.78 -0.67 2.68
CA GLY A 150 -0.17 -1.03 3.95
C GLY A 150 1.04 -1.95 3.78
N GLY A 151 0.90 -3.00 2.96
CA GLY A 151 2.01 -3.87 2.60
C GLY A 151 3.16 -3.11 1.93
N ALA A 152 2.83 -2.22 0.98
CA ALA A 152 3.80 -1.37 0.32
C ALA A 152 4.52 -0.41 1.28
N SER A 153 3.78 0.18 2.24
CA SER A 153 4.37 1.02 3.28
C SER A 153 5.37 0.27 4.15
N ILE A 154 5.06 -0.98 4.53
CA ILE A 154 5.98 -1.86 5.26
C ILE A 154 7.23 -2.15 4.42
N ALA A 155 7.03 -2.54 3.16
CA ALA A 155 8.14 -2.88 2.28
C ALA A 155 9.03 -1.67 1.97
N ALA A 156 8.47 -0.47 1.85
CA ALA A 156 9.23 0.77 1.70
C ALA A 156 10.01 1.11 2.98
N ALA A 157 9.39 0.99 4.17
CA ALA A 157 10.06 1.22 5.45
C ALA A 157 11.25 0.27 5.69
N GLY A 158 11.21 -0.94 5.12
CA GLY A 158 12.35 -1.87 5.17
C GLY A 158 13.46 -1.59 4.14
N GLN A 159 13.26 -0.61 3.25
CA GLN A 159 14.21 -0.24 2.19
C GLN A 159 14.71 1.19 2.33
N ASP A 160 14.10 2.01 3.17
CA ASP A 160 14.39 3.45 3.28
C ASP A 160 14.36 3.92 4.74
N GLU A 161 15.52 4.34 5.24
CA GLU A 161 15.73 4.78 6.62
C GLU A 161 15.11 6.14 6.96
N ARG A 162 14.64 6.90 5.96
CA ARG A 162 13.90 8.16 6.16
C ARG A 162 12.54 7.91 6.82
N VAL A 163 12.02 6.69 6.71
CA VAL A 163 10.77 6.30 7.35
C VAL A 163 11.00 6.05 8.84
N ARG A 164 10.37 6.87 9.69
CA ARG A 164 10.47 6.80 11.15
C ARG A 164 9.34 5.97 11.78
N ALA A 165 8.16 6.05 11.19
CA ALA A 165 6.98 5.38 11.69
C ALA A 165 6.08 4.91 10.54
N ALA A 166 5.44 3.75 10.68
CA ALA A 166 4.43 3.30 9.74
C ALA A 166 3.18 2.78 10.47
N ILE A 167 2.00 3.18 10.00
CA ILE A 167 0.71 2.66 10.45
C ILE A 167 0.04 1.98 9.28
N THR A 168 -0.36 0.73 9.45
CA THR A 168 -1.05 -0.01 8.39
C THR A 168 -2.39 -0.52 8.86
N VAL A 169 -3.37 -0.55 7.97
CA VAL A 169 -4.71 -1.09 8.26
C VAL A 169 -5.02 -2.20 7.27
N GLY A 170 -5.14 -3.43 7.80
CA GLY A 170 -5.42 -4.62 7.00
C GLY A 170 -4.30 -4.95 6.00
N ALA A 171 -3.02 -4.76 6.38
CA ALA A 171 -1.88 -5.06 5.52
C ALA A 171 -1.69 -6.56 5.30
N MET A 172 -1.24 -6.93 4.10
CA MET A 172 -0.82 -8.30 3.80
C MET A 172 0.64 -8.54 4.15
N SER A 173 0.99 -9.76 4.56
CA SER A 173 2.37 -10.21 4.70
C SER A 173 2.94 -10.67 3.35
N HIS A 174 2.14 -11.43 2.60
CA HIS A 174 2.57 -12.04 1.35
C HIS A 174 1.43 -12.11 0.32
N PRO A 175 1.62 -11.61 -0.92
CA PRO A 175 0.56 -11.58 -1.93
C PRO A 175 0.06 -12.96 -2.31
N ILE A 176 0.93 -13.98 -2.42
CA ILE A 176 0.50 -15.35 -2.74
C ILE A 176 -0.39 -15.92 -1.65
N LYS A 177 -0.08 -15.71 -0.36
CA LYS A 177 -0.92 -16.19 0.75
C LYS A 177 -2.35 -15.65 0.65
N VAL A 178 -2.49 -14.36 0.33
CA VAL A 178 -3.80 -13.72 0.14
C VAL A 178 -4.54 -14.32 -1.05
N MET A 179 -3.87 -14.44 -2.21
CA MET A 179 -4.49 -14.96 -3.44
C MET A 179 -4.87 -16.44 -3.28
N MET A 180 -4.03 -17.25 -2.64
CA MET A 180 -4.33 -18.65 -2.34
C MET A 180 -5.52 -18.79 -1.39
N GLY A 181 -5.63 -17.94 -0.37
CA GLY A 181 -6.79 -17.89 0.51
C GLY A 181 -8.11 -17.56 -0.24
N GLN A 182 -8.06 -16.67 -1.25
CA GLN A 182 -9.21 -16.41 -2.11
C GLN A 182 -9.56 -17.61 -2.99
N PHE A 183 -8.56 -18.33 -3.51
CA PHE A 183 -8.78 -19.56 -4.28
C PHE A 183 -9.43 -20.66 -3.44
N GLU A 184 -8.97 -20.82 -2.19
CA GLU A 184 -9.57 -21.79 -1.25
C GLU A 184 -11.05 -21.48 -0.98
N LYS A 185 -11.40 -20.22 -0.73
CA LYS A 185 -12.79 -19.78 -0.57
C LYS A 185 -13.64 -20.09 -1.81
N GLN A 186 -13.06 -20.00 -3.00
CA GLN A 186 -13.72 -20.33 -4.26
C GLN A 186 -13.62 -21.82 -4.62
N ARG A 187 -13.05 -22.67 -3.75
CA ARG A 187 -12.82 -24.10 -3.95
C ARG A 187 -11.95 -24.39 -5.18
N VAL A 188 -11.04 -23.50 -5.56
CA VAL A 188 -10.04 -23.73 -6.59
C VAL A 188 -8.94 -24.61 -6.02
N PRO A 189 -8.59 -25.74 -6.69
CA PRO A 189 -7.52 -26.62 -6.20
C PRO A 189 -6.17 -25.88 -6.09
N GLN A 190 -5.41 -26.14 -5.03
CA GLN A 190 -4.13 -25.46 -4.74
C GLN A 190 -3.12 -25.52 -5.89
N PHE A 191 -3.07 -26.66 -6.61
CA PHE A 191 -2.13 -26.80 -7.73
C PHE A 191 -2.39 -25.80 -8.87
N VAL A 192 -3.64 -25.32 -9.03
CA VAL A 192 -4.00 -24.30 -10.03
C VAL A 192 -3.32 -22.97 -9.69
N GLY A 193 -3.36 -22.57 -8.42
CA GLY A 193 -2.64 -21.38 -7.94
C GLY A 193 -1.13 -21.52 -8.12
N THR A 194 -0.56 -22.66 -7.73
CA THR A 194 0.88 -22.93 -7.90
C THR A 194 1.32 -22.81 -9.37
N LEU A 195 0.54 -23.36 -10.30
CA LEU A 195 0.83 -23.27 -11.74
C LEU A 195 0.69 -21.83 -12.24
N LEU A 196 -0.35 -21.10 -11.80
CA LEU A 196 -0.58 -19.70 -12.19
C LEU A 196 0.57 -18.80 -11.72
N PHE A 197 0.98 -18.89 -10.44
CA PHE A 197 2.09 -18.07 -9.93
C PHE A 197 3.43 -18.46 -10.58
N GLY A 198 3.66 -19.74 -10.84
CA GLY A 198 4.81 -20.20 -11.63
C GLY A 198 4.81 -19.63 -13.05
N TYR A 199 3.65 -19.58 -13.69
CA TYR A 199 3.48 -18.96 -15.01
C TYR A 199 3.75 -17.44 -14.94
N MET A 200 3.17 -16.72 -13.96
CA MET A 200 3.37 -15.29 -13.79
C MET A 200 4.84 -14.95 -13.54
N ARG A 201 5.54 -15.74 -12.73
CA ARG A 201 6.98 -15.57 -12.49
C ARG A 201 7.78 -15.78 -13.78
N LEU A 202 7.53 -16.87 -14.51
CA LEU A 202 8.28 -17.21 -15.72
C LEU A 202 7.98 -16.27 -16.89
N ARG A 203 6.71 -15.93 -17.09
CA ARG A 203 6.23 -15.19 -18.27
C ARG A 203 6.31 -13.68 -18.11
N HIS A 204 6.02 -13.18 -16.90
CA HIS A 204 5.92 -11.75 -16.60
C HIS A 204 7.01 -11.26 -15.64
N GLY A 205 7.89 -12.15 -15.15
CA GLY A 205 8.96 -11.78 -14.23
C GLY A 205 8.48 -11.39 -12.82
N LEU A 206 7.24 -11.75 -12.45
CA LEU A 206 6.64 -11.40 -11.17
C LEU A 206 7.15 -12.33 -10.06
N ASP A 207 8.16 -11.91 -9.34
CA ASP A 207 8.70 -12.61 -8.18
C ASP A 207 8.03 -12.12 -6.90
N PHE A 208 6.96 -12.82 -6.51
CA PHE A 208 6.14 -12.43 -5.35
C PHE A 208 6.88 -12.55 -4.02
N ASP A 209 7.86 -13.45 -3.91
CA ASP A 209 8.68 -13.59 -2.70
C ASP A 209 9.57 -12.36 -2.53
N LYS A 210 10.14 -11.85 -3.64
CA LYS A 210 11.00 -10.66 -3.60
C LYS A 210 10.26 -9.41 -3.15
N ILE A 211 8.98 -9.28 -3.49
CA ILE A 211 8.17 -8.09 -3.20
C ILE A 211 7.28 -8.25 -1.95
N ALA A 212 7.35 -9.40 -1.26
CA ALA A 212 6.52 -9.67 -0.10
C ALA A 212 6.91 -8.78 1.10
N PRO A 213 5.95 -8.06 1.73
CA PRO A 213 6.22 -7.21 2.89
C PRO A 213 6.93 -7.93 4.05
N GLU A 214 6.63 -9.21 4.29
CA GLU A 214 7.26 -10.00 5.36
C GLU A 214 8.78 -10.17 5.17
N ASN A 215 9.29 -10.09 3.94
CA ASN A 215 10.72 -10.19 3.66
C ASN A 215 11.46 -8.84 3.81
N HIS A 216 10.74 -7.74 3.93
CA HIS A 216 11.30 -6.40 4.10
C HIS A 216 11.18 -5.89 5.54
N ILE A 217 10.11 -6.25 6.26
CA ILE A 217 9.83 -5.75 7.60
C ILE A 217 10.96 -6.04 8.60
N ALA A 218 11.69 -7.15 8.42
CA ALA A 218 12.81 -7.53 9.29
C ALA A 218 13.97 -6.51 9.24
N ASN A 219 14.07 -5.74 8.16
CA ASN A 219 15.15 -4.78 7.93
C ASN A 219 14.78 -3.34 8.35
N THR A 220 13.54 -3.09 8.78
CA THR A 220 13.14 -1.73 9.11
C THR A 220 13.61 -1.30 10.50
N GLU A 221 14.06 -0.06 10.58
CA GLU A 221 14.29 0.65 11.84
C GLU A 221 13.07 1.48 12.28
N ALA A 222 12.09 1.65 11.40
CA ALA A 222 10.85 2.34 11.69
C ALA A 222 10.01 1.60 12.73
N GLU A 223 9.35 2.34 13.62
CA GLU A 223 8.31 1.77 14.49
C GLU A 223 7.04 1.50 13.66
N ILE A 224 6.47 0.30 13.79
CA ILE A 224 5.32 -0.12 12.97
C ILE A 224 4.12 -0.44 13.87
N MET A 225 2.98 0.19 13.54
CA MET A 225 1.69 -0.15 14.12
C MET A 225 0.84 -0.88 13.08
N LEU A 226 0.64 -2.18 13.28
CA LEU A 226 -0.29 -2.99 12.50
C LEU A 226 -1.68 -2.89 13.13
N VAL A 227 -2.65 -2.32 12.40
CA VAL A 227 -4.06 -2.32 12.78
C VAL A 227 -4.78 -3.33 11.92
N HIS A 228 -5.44 -4.31 12.52
CA HIS A 228 -6.11 -5.35 11.77
C HIS A 228 -7.50 -5.66 12.35
N GLY A 229 -8.50 -5.77 11.49
CA GLY A 229 -9.84 -6.10 11.92
C GLY A 229 -9.94 -7.59 12.33
N GLU A 230 -10.53 -7.88 13.49
CA GLU A 230 -10.74 -9.25 13.98
C GLU A 230 -11.51 -10.11 12.96
N ASN A 231 -12.45 -9.49 12.23
CA ASN A 231 -13.30 -10.15 11.25
C ASN A 231 -12.92 -9.77 9.80
N ASP A 232 -11.63 -9.58 9.53
CA ASP A 232 -11.16 -9.30 8.17
C ASP A 232 -11.20 -10.56 7.30
N GLU A 233 -12.21 -10.62 6.44
CA GLU A 233 -12.38 -11.73 5.50
C GLU A 233 -11.58 -11.56 4.21
N THR A 234 -11.02 -10.39 3.96
CA THR A 234 -10.22 -10.09 2.76
C THR A 234 -8.77 -10.48 2.95
N ILE A 235 -8.19 -9.98 4.02
CA ILE A 235 -6.82 -10.29 4.46
C ILE A 235 -6.94 -10.95 5.84
N PRO A 236 -6.74 -12.26 5.96
CA PRO A 236 -6.83 -12.96 7.24
C PRO A 236 -5.86 -12.41 8.30
N LEU A 237 -6.27 -12.47 9.57
CA LEU A 237 -5.49 -11.94 10.70
C LEU A 237 -4.08 -12.52 10.78
N GLU A 238 -3.91 -13.77 10.35
CA GLU A 238 -2.62 -14.47 10.29
C GLU A 238 -1.57 -13.68 9.49
N GLN A 239 -2.00 -12.89 8.51
CA GLN A 239 -1.08 -12.02 7.75
C GLN A 239 -0.45 -10.93 8.65
N ALA A 240 -1.22 -10.34 9.54
CA ALA A 240 -0.70 -9.36 10.49
C ALA A 240 0.16 -10.02 11.58
N GLU A 241 -0.17 -11.24 11.97
CA GLU A 241 0.64 -12.03 12.91
C GLU A 241 1.99 -12.41 12.31
N ASP A 242 2.03 -12.84 11.02
CA ASP A 242 3.25 -13.10 10.29
C ASP A 242 4.18 -11.88 10.28
N LEU A 243 3.63 -10.70 9.94
CA LEU A 243 4.38 -9.44 9.94
C LEU A 243 4.94 -9.12 11.35
N ARG A 244 4.12 -9.27 12.40
CA ARG A 244 4.56 -9.04 13.78
C ARG A 244 5.68 -9.98 14.19
N VAL A 245 5.60 -11.25 13.79
CA VAL A 245 6.61 -12.26 14.12
C VAL A 245 7.93 -12.00 13.38
N ALA A 246 7.86 -11.46 12.17
CA ALA A 246 9.05 -11.17 11.37
C ALA A 246 9.91 -10.02 11.95
N ASN A 247 9.31 -9.07 12.70
CA ASN A 247 10.04 -8.03 13.44
C ASN A 247 9.31 -7.65 14.74
N PRO A 248 9.40 -8.47 15.78
CA PRO A 248 8.63 -8.27 17.01
C PRO A 248 9.09 -7.08 17.86
N GLU A 249 10.32 -6.60 17.67
CA GLU A 249 10.87 -5.47 18.42
C GLU A 249 10.31 -4.14 17.95
N LYS A 250 10.11 -3.98 16.64
CA LYS A 250 9.63 -2.75 16.00
C LYS A 250 8.14 -2.75 15.69
N THR A 251 7.47 -3.89 15.84
CA THR A 251 6.09 -4.06 15.35
C THR A 251 5.11 -4.29 16.48
N ARG A 252 4.08 -3.45 16.56
CA ARG A 252 2.96 -3.56 17.49
C ARG A 252 1.69 -3.90 16.73
N LEU A 253 1.04 -5.00 17.09
CA LEU A 253 -0.24 -5.41 16.49
C LEU A 253 -1.41 -5.01 17.39
N TRP A 254 -2.35 -4.27 16.82
CA TRP A 254 -3.65 -4.02 17.42
C TRP A 254 -4.76 -4.71 16.59
N VAL A 255 -5.32 -5.78 17.15
CA VAL A 255 -6.50 -6.43 16.60
C VAL A 255 -7.74 -5.65 17.03
N VAL A 256 -8.50 -5.12 16.06
CA VAL A 256 -9.66 -4.28 16.32
C VAL A 256 -10.92 -5.15 16.42
N PRO A 257 -11.54 -5.28 17.60
CA PRO A 257 -12.64 -6.19 17.80
C PRO A 257 -13.85 -5.82 16.93
N LYS A 258 -14.50 -6.85 16.35
CA LYS A 258 -15.71 -6.74 15.53
C LYS A 258 -15.57 -5.87 14.28
N LYS A 259 -14.33 -5.62 13.81
CA LYS A 259 -14.04 -4.89 12.59
C LYS A 259 -13.54 -5.80 11.49
N GLY A 260 -13.87 -5.45 10.26
CA GLY A 260 -13.42 -6.11 9.04
C GLY A 260 -12.29 -5.35 8.35
N HIS A 261 -12.13 -5.58 7.05
CA HIS A 261 -11.01 -5.04 6.25
C HIS A 261 -10.96 -3.50 6.15
N SER A 262 -12.10 -2.83 6.11
CA SER A 262 -12.15 -1.42 5.70
C SER A 262 -12.74 -0.47 6.74
N ASP A 263 -13.09 -0.93 7.92
CA ASP A 263 -13.89 -0.19 8.91
C ASP A 263 -13.24 -0.04 10.30
N CYS A 264 -11.96 -0.40 10.45
CA CYS A 264 -11.21 -0.22 11.70
C CYS A 264 -11.24 1.22 12.20
N HIS A 265 -11.19 2.20 11.29
CA HIS A 265 -11.20 3.62 11.61
C HIS A 265 -12.52 4.14 12.23
N TYR A 266 -13.58 3.32 12.25
CA TYR A 266 -14.82 3.59 12.98
C TYR A 266 -14.79 3.06 14.43
N HIS A 267 -13.71 2.39 14.87
CA HIS A 267 -13.58 2.03 16.27
C HIS A 267 -13.32 3.30 17.12
N PRO A 268 -14.00 3.46 18.28
CA PRO A 268 -13.89 4.68 19.08
C PRO A 268 -12.46 5.09 19.44
N GLU A 269 -11.61 4.12 19.76
CA GLU A 269 -10.22 4.35 20.16
C GLU A 269 -9.25 4.52 18.98
N PHE A 270 -9.71 4.36 17.74
CA PHE A 270 -8.81 4.31 16.57
C PHE A 270 -7.93 5.56 16.46
N TRP A 271 -8.56 6.72 16.48
CA TRP A 271 -7.85 7.98 16.28
C TRP A 271 -7.00 8.38 17.48
N GLU A 272 -7.41 8.01 18.69
CA GLU A 272 -6.59 8.19 19.89
C GLU A 272 -5.31 7.36 19.81
N LYS A 273 -5.41 6.06 19.48
CA LYS A 273 -4.26 5.17 19.34
C LYS A 273 -3.32 5.58 18.20
N VAL A 274 -3.88 5.97 17.05
CA VAL A 274 -3.11 6.51 15.92
C VAL A 274 -2.37 7.78 16.32
N GLY A 275 -3.05 8.75 16.96
CA GLY A 275 -2.44 9.99 17.43
C GLY A 275 -1.36 9.76 18.48
N ALA A 276 -1.60 8.87 19.46
CA ALA A 276 -0.61 8.51 20.48
C ALA A 276 0.65 7.85 19.87
N PHE A 277 0.47 6.94 18.91
CA PHE A 277 1.58 6.29 18.23
C PHE A 277 2.42 7.30 17.42
N LEU A 278 1.77 8.16 16.66
CA LEU A 278 2.46 9.21 15.89
C LEU A 278 3.16 10.21 16.82
N GLY A 279 2.50 10.68 17.88
CA GLY A 279 3.09 11.62 18.83
C GLY A 279 4.32 11.05 19.56
N GLN A 280 4.41 9.73 19.70
CA GLN A 280 5.57 9.05 20.29
C GLN A 280 6.72 8.90 19.31
N ASN A 281 6.46 8.61 18.02
CA ASN A 281 7.45 8.12 17.06
C ASN A 281 7.73 9.12 15.92
N LEU A 282 6.87 10.11 15.75
CA LEU A 282 6.98 11.18 14.76
C LEU A 282 6.35 12.47 15.33
N PRO A 283 6.90 13.03 16.41
CA PRO A 283 6.30 14.19 17.09
C PRO A 283 6.27 15.43 16.19
N VAL A 284 5.18 16.20 16.29
CA VAL A 284 5.11 17.57 15.76
C VAL A 284 5.57 18.51 16.87
N GLU A 285 6.61 19.28 16.62
CA GLU A 285 7.05 20.32 17.58
C GLU A 285 5.94 21.37 17.69
N GLN A 286 5.53 21.65 18.91
CA GLN A 286 4.56 22.73 19.20
C GLN A 286 5.37 23.99 19.52
N ASP A 287 5.21 25.01 18.69
CA ASP A 287 5.74 26.36 18.96
C ASP A 287 5.09 26.98 20.24
#